data_b2405eef629137b0abfab7f5b14ae8ba
#
_entry.id   b2405eef629137b0abfab7f5b14ae8ba
#
_cell.length_a   1.000
_cell.length_b   1.000
_cell.length_c   1.000
_cell.angle_alpha   90.00
_cell.angle_beta   90.00
_cell.angle_gamma   90.00
#
_symmetry.space_group_name_H-M   'P 1'
#
loop_
_entity.id
_entity.type
_entity.pdbx_description
1 polymer ?
#
loop_
_entity_poly.entity_id
_entity_poly.type
_entity_poly.pdbx_seq_one_letter_code
_entity_poly.pdbx_strand_id
1 'polypeptide(L)'
;MGIGGIAVVLLIVIGLLSQRSSQPTTASVIGDVPARGKTLGDPNAPVVVWDFSDFHCPHCRTFAEGTEKQLIETYVKTGKVYFVYKHFIVINSWDAANASECAAEQGRFWEYHDYLFKKQETDAPFTKDELKRYARDLGLDTARFDKCVDTGKYMNVVQKEMDEGRRLGVRGTPTIFVNGTLVPRGALWPDLQQAIEQALQEAKQ
;
A
#
# COMPACT_ATOMS: atom_id res chain seq x y z
N MET A 1 42.17 19.46 -64.44
CA MET A 1 40.83 18.83 -64.38
C MET A 1 40.80 17.95 -63.12
N GLY A 2 40.31 18.49 -62.05
CA GLY A 2 40.24 17.81 -60.76
C GLY A 2 38.80 17.90 -60.25
N ILE A 3 38.21 16.75 -60.11
CA ILE A 3 36.84 16.63 -59.62
C ILE A 3 36.89 16.50 -58.10
N GLY A 4 36.38 17.51 -57.43
CA GLY A 4 36.28 17.52 -55.96
C GLY A 4 35.13 16.66 -55.47
N GLY A 5 35.45 15.66 -54.66
CA GLY A 5 34.45 14.87 -53.93
C GLY A 5 34.05 15.58 -52.63
N ILE A 6 32.81 15.99 -52.55
CA ILE A 6 32.21 16.50 -51.31
C ILE A 6 31.76 15.29 -50.46
N ALA A 7 32.46 15.08 -49.35
CA ALA A 7 32.07 14.12 -48.35
C ALA A 7 30.94 14.74 -47.47
N VAL A 8 29.74 14.24 -47.67
CA VAL A 8 28.61 14.58 -46.77
C VAL A 8 28.75 13.76 -45.50
N VAL A 9 29.18 14.39 -44.43
CA VAL A 9 29.15 13.81 -43.08
C VAL A 9 27.74 13.87 -42.55
N LEU A 10 27.06 12.73 -42.57
CA LEU A 10 25.72 12.58 -41.98
C LEU A 10 25.89 12.45 -40.45
N LEU A 11 25.73 13.55 -39.73
CA LEU A 11 25.65 13.52 -38.27
C LEU A 11 24.30 12.92 -37.85
N ILE A 12 24.32 11.63 -37.52
CA ILE A 12 23.19 10.98 -36.88
C ILE A 12 23.18 11.47 -35.44
N VAL A 13 22.34 12.49 -35.15
CA VAL A 13 22.00 12.86 -33.78
C VAL A 13 21.09 11.79 -33.23
N ILE A 14 21.68 10.83 -32.54
CA ILE A 14 20.90 9.87 -31.74
C ILE A 14 20.37 10.66 -30.54
N GLY A 15 19.15 11.16 -30.68
CA GLY A 15 18.41 11.70 -29.57
C GLY A 15 18.15 10.58 -28.54
N LEU A 16 18.92 10.57 -27.47
CA LEU A 16 18.59 9.84 -26.26
C LEU A 16 17.27 10.41 -25.74
N LEU A 17 16.16 9.88 -26.22
CA LEU A 17 14.88 10.00 -25.59
C LEU A 17 15.02 9.36 -24.20
N SER A 18 15.34 10.21 -23.22
CA SER A 18 15.22 9.90 -21.83
C SER A 18 13.75 9.46 -21.62
N GLN A 19 13.51 8.16 -21.65
CA GLN A 19 12.24 7.60 -21.19
C GLN A 19 12.18 7.92 -19.69
N ARG A 20 11.63 9.09 -19.40
CA ARG A 20 11.06 9.33 -18.10
C ARG A 20 10.00 8.24 -17.95
N SER A 21 10.34 7.18 -17.22
CA SER A 21 9.36 6.24 -16.71
C SER A 21 8.40 7.09 -15.86
N SER A 22 7.30 7.50 -16.47
CA SER A 22 6.15 8.01 -15.75
C SER A 22 5.74 6.86 -14.83
N GLN A 23 6.13 6.97 -13.55
CA GLN A 23 5.51 6.14 -12.53
C GLN A 23 4.02 6.40 -12.64
N PRO A 24 3.18 5.36 -12.78
CA PRO A 24 1.76 5.56 -12.84
C PRO A 24 1.34 6.32 -11.59
N THR A 25 0.76 7.48 -11.77
CA THR A 25 0.09 8.22 -10.71
C THR A 25 -1.02 7.32 -10.23
N THR A 26 -0.86 6.78 -9.06
CA THR A 26 -1.80 5.86 -8.45
C THR A 26 -3.08 6.63 -8.18
N ALA A 27 -4.11 6.41 -8.99
CA ALA A 27 -5.45 6.79 -8.58
C ALA A 27 -5.80 5.94 -7.37
N SER A 28 -5.79 6.55 -6.17
CA SER A 28 -6.21 5.89 -4.95
C SER A 28 -7.69 5.54 -5.04
N VAL A 29 -8.08 4.35 -4.58
CA VAL A 29 -9.49 3.95 -4.40
C VAL A 29 -10.26 4.93 -3.52
N ILE A 30 -9.55 5.76 -2.77
CA ILE A 30 -10.07 6.68 -1.76
C ILE A 30 -10.04 8.13 -2.29
N GLY A 31 -10.18 8.32 -3.59
CA GLY A 31 -10.23 9.64 -4.22
C GLY A 31 -8.86 10.35 -4.28
N ASP A 32 -8.82 11.67 -4.09
CA ASP A 32 -7.63 12.50 -4.30
C ASP A 32 -6.55 12.41 -3.21
N VAL A 33 -6.60 11.37 -2.34
CA VAL A 33 -5.59 11.19 -1.29
C VAL A 33 -4.26 10.71 -1.92
N PRO A 34 -3.14 11.39 -1.68
CA PRO A 34 -1.85 10.92 -2.12
C PRO A 34 -1.55 9.52 -1.57
N ALA A 35 -1.31 8.56 -2.47
CA ALA A 35 -0.97 7.18 -2.13
C ALA A 35 0.40 6.81 -2.69
N ARG A 36 1.23 6.17 -1.86
CA ARG A 36 2.53 5.65 -2.27
C ARG A 36 2.73 4.25 -1.69
N GLY A 37 2.61 3.23 -2.53
CA GLY A 37 2.60 1.86 -2.05
C GLY A 37 1.46 1.66 -1.06
N LYS A 38 1.76 1.23 0.15
CA LYS A 38 0.79 0.99 1.23
C LYS A 38 0.67 2.14 2.24
N THR A 39 0.94 3.37 1.80
CA THR A 39 0.78 4.57 2.62
C THR A 39 -0.20 5.53 1.97
N LEU A 40 -0.94 6.27 2.80
CA LEU A 40 -1.88 7.32 2.39
C LEU A 40 -1.57 8.63 3.10
N GLY A 41 -1.74 9.73 2.38
CA GLY A 41 -1.61 11.09 2.92
C GLY A 41 -0.24 11.71 2.71
N ASP A 42 -0.02 12.84 3.39
CA ASP A 42 1.23 13.58 3.33
C ASP A 42 2.27 12.93 4.27
N PRO A 43 3.46 12.54 3.79
CA PRO A 43 4.51 11.99 4.65
C PRO A 43 5.03 12.99 5.70
N ASN A 44 4.72 14.28 5.56
CA ASN A 44 5.04 15.33 6.54
C ASN A 44 3.89 15.63 7.51
N ALA A 45 2.81 14.87 7.47
CA ALA A 45 1.69 15.05 8.42
C ALA A 45 2.18 14.92 9.87
N PRO A 46 1.63 15.73 10.79
CA PRO A 46 2.10 15.78 12.18
C PRO A 46 1.85 14.49 12.96
N VAL A 47 0.95 13.63 12.47
CA VAL A 47 0.61 12.36 13.12
C VAL A 47 0.78 11.21 12.14
N VAL A 48 1.40 10.13 12.61
CA VAL A 48 1.55 8.88 11.85
C VAL A 48 0.70 7.80 12.51
N VAL A 49 -0.13 7.13 11.71
CA VAL A 49 -0.92 5.98 12.16
C VAL A 49 -0.44 4.74 11.44
N TRP A 50 -0.10 3.68 12.20
CA TRP A 50 0.23 2.36 11.67
C TRP A 50 -0.90 1.39 11.96
N ASP A 51 -1.30 0.62 10.94
CA ASP A 51 -2.20 -0.53 11.06
C ASP A 51 -1.44 -1.82 10.76
N PHE A 52 -1.26 -2.66 11.76
CA PHE A 52 -0.77 -4.02 11.57
C PHE A 52 -1.95 -4.95 11.32
N SER A 53 -2.08 -5.42 10.09
CA SER A 53 -3.27 -6.10 9.59
C SER A 53 -2.97 -7.39 8.84
N ASP A 54 -4.03 -8.23 8.71
CA ASP A 54 -4.02 -9.53 8.02
C ASP A 54 -5.24 -9.62 7.11
N PHE A 55 -5.04 -9.91 5.83
CA PHE A 55 -6.12 -10.01 4.86
C PHE A 55 -7.12 -11.16 5.11
N HIS A 56 -6.77 -12.16 5.91
CA HIS A 56 -7.70 -13.20 6.35
C HIS A 56 -8.40 -12.90 7.68
N CYS A 57 -8.00 -11.84 8.40
CA CYS A 57 -8.59 -11.51 9.69
C CYS A 57 -9.95 -10.80 9.54
N PRO A 58 -11.06 -11.35 10.05
CA PRO A 58 -12.38 -10.70 9.95
C PRO A 58 -12.45 -9.34 10.66
N HIS A 59 -11.71 -9.18 11.76
CA HIS A 59 -11.65 -7.90 12.48
C HIS A 59 -10.90 -6.83 11.67
N CYS A 60 -9.88 -7.22 10.87
CA CYS A 60 -9.19 -6.30 9.95
C CYS A 60 -10.14 -5.84 8.84
N ARG A 61 -10.96 -6.75 8.29
CA ARG A 61 -12.00 -6.36 7.34
C ARG A 61 -12.96 -5.34 7.95
N THR A 62 -13.46 -5.61 9.16
CA THR A 62 -14.36 -4.67 9.86
C THR A 62 -13.71 -3.30 10.06
N PHE A 63 -12.42 -3.28 10.40
CA PHE A 63 -11.65 -2.06 10.51
C PHE A 63 -11.54 -1.33 9.16
N ALA A 64 -11.12 -2.01 8.11
CA ALA A 64 -10.94 -1.45 6.76
C ALA A 64 -12.25 -0.90 6.18
N GLU A 65 -13.38 -1.59 6.39
CA GLU A 65 -14.69 -1.17 5.89
C GLU A 65 -15.34 -0.04 6.71
N GLY A 66 -14.90 0.18 7.94
CA GLY A 66 -15.49 1.12 8.88
C GLY A 66 -14.53 2.21 9.38
N THR A 67 -13.75 1.90 10.41
CA THR A 67 -12.89 2.87 11.12
C THR A 67 -11.80 3.45 10.22
N GLU A 68 -11.18 2.65 9.35
CA GLU A 68 -10.17 3.13 8.40
C GLU A 68 -10.74 4.18 7.45
N LYS A 69 -11.95 3.97 6.93
CA LYS A 69 -12.61 4.95 6.06
C LYS A 69 -12.86 6.27 6.80
N GLN A 70 -13.29 6.21 8.07
CA GLN A 70 -13.47 7.40 8.89
C GLN A 70 -12.14 8.11 9.14
N LEU A 71 -11.07 7.36 9.43
CA LEU A 71 -9.70 7.89 9.58
C LEU A 71 -9.26 8.65 8.32
N ILE A 72 -9.45 8.04 7.15
CA ILE A 72 -9.05 8.62 5.87
C ILE A 72 -9.83 9.91 5.60
N GLU A 73 -11.15 9.87 5.71
CA GLU A 73 -12.00 11.04 5.45
C GLU A 73 -11.72 12.19 6.42
N THR A 74 -11.51 11.89 7.70
CA THR A 74 -11.42 12.93 8.75
C THR A 74 -10.02 13.52 8.86
N TYR A 75 -8.98 12.68 8.72
CA TYR A 75 -7.61 13.08 9.07
C TYR A 75 -6.62 12.96 7.92
N VAL A 76 -6.68 11.91 7.11
CA VAL A 76 -5.70 11.73 6.03
C VAL A 76 -5.95 12.73 4.90
N LYS A 77 -7.19 12.88 4.44
CA LYS A 77 -7.59 13.88 3.42
C LYS A 77 -7.31 15.32 3.85
N THR A 78 -7.32 15.58 5.14
CA THR A 78 -7.04 16.92 5.69
C THR A 78 -5.56 17.17 5.98
N GLY A 79 -4.66 16.25 5.61
CA GLY A 79 -3.23 16.37 5.81
C GLY A 79 -2.76 16.25 7.26
N LYS A 80 -3.62 15.81 8.16
CA LYS A 80 -3.31 15.70 9.60
C LYS A 80 -2.66 14.37 9.97
N VAL A 81 -2.92 13.32 9.17
CA VAL A 81 -2.42 11.96 9.41
C VAL A 81 -1.76 11.40 8.15
N TYR A 82 -0.60 10.79 8.34
CA TYR A 82 0.03 9.88 7.41
C TYR A 82 -0.30 8.46 7.84
N PHE A 83 -1.04 7.71 7.02
CA PHE A 83 -1.50 6.37 7.33
C PHE A 83 -0.62 5.33 6.64
N VAL A 84 -0.22 4.29 7.38
CA VAL A 84 0.70 3.23 6.93
C VAL A 84 0.10 1.88 7.25
N TYR A 85 -0.22 1.10 6.23
CA TYR A 85 -0.57 -0.31 6.38
C TYR A 85 0.70 -1.16 6.56
N LYS A 86 0.66 -2.13 7.46
CA LYS A 86 1.74 -3.08 7.72
C LYS A 86 1.20 -4.50 7.81
N HIS A 87 1.89 -5.43 7.17
CA HIS A 87 1.52 -6.84 7.23
C HIS A 87 1.84 -7.46 8.59
N PHE A 88 0.85 -8.11 9.20
CA PHE A 88 1.07 -8.95 10.37
C PHE A 88 0.20 -10.20 10.28
N ILE A 89 0.79 -11.32 9.85
CA ILE A 89 0.06 -12.53 9.48
C ILE A 89 -0.26 -13.35 10.72
N VAL A 90 -1.54 -13.52 11.00
CA VAL A 90 -2.09 -14.37 12.08
C VAL A 90 -2.94 -15.52 11.54
N ILE A 91 -3.52 -15.38 10.33
CA ILE A 91 -4.38 -16.37 9.68
C ILE A 91 -3.88 -16.66 8.27
N ASN A 92 -2.68 -17.22 8.15
CA ASN A 92 -2.07 -17.75 6.90
C ASN A 92 -2.36 -16.97 5.59
N SER A 93 -2.24 -15.64 5.61
CA SER A 93 -2.47 -14.77 4.44
C SER A 93 -1.18 -14.35 3.71
N TRP A 94 -0.12 -15.15 3.81
CA TRP A 94 1.19 -14.82 3.22
C TRP A 94 1.13 -14.52 1.72
N ASP A 95 0.41 -15.35 0.95
CA ASP A 95 0.29 -15.14 -0.48
C ASP A 95 -0.52 -13.87 -0.80
N ALA A 96 -1.56 -13.55 -0.01
CA ALA A 96 -2.32 -12.31 -0.16
C ALA A 96 -1.47 -11.08 0.17
N ALA A 97 -0.65 -11.14 1.23
CA ALA A 97 0.29 -10.08 1.58
C ALA A 97 1.34 -9.85 0.48
N ASN A 98 1.95 -10.93 -0.04
CA ASN A 98 2.87 -10.82 -1.18
C ASN A 98 2.18 -10.26 -2.43
N ALA A 99 0.95 -10.68 -2.72
CA ALA A 99 0.19 -10.21 -3.87
C ALA A 99 -0.18 -8.72 -3.76
N SER A 100 -0.53 -8.24 -2.58
CA SER A 100 -0.79 -6.81 -2.35
C SER A 100 0.44 -5.94 -2.56
N GLU A 101 1.64 -6.42 -2.20
CA GLU A 101 2.90 -5.76 -2.52
C GLU A 101 3.20 -5.79 -4.03
N CYS A 102 2.82 -6.87 -4.74
CA CYS A 102 2.91 -6.91 -6.20
C CYS A 102 1.98 -5.88 -6.86
N ALA A 103 0.82 -5.63 -6.27
CA ALA A 103 -0.07 -4.54 -6.69
C ALA A 103 0.54 -3.16 -6.35
N ALA A 104 1.18 -3.02 -5.18
CA ALA A 104 1.88 -1.81 -4.78
C ALA A 104 2.99 -1.41 -5.75
N GLU A 105 3.72 -2.38 -6.33
CA GLU A 105 4.74 -2.15 -7.37
C GLU A 105 4.16 -1.49 -8.63
N GLN A 106 2.87 -1.69 -8.87
CA GLN A 106 2.12 -1.06 -9.97
C GLN A 106 1.33 0.16 -9.51
N GLY A 107 1.53 0.57 -8.25
CA GLY A 107 0.84 1.70 -7.65
C GLY A 107 -0.64 1.44 -7.36
N ARG A 108 -1.05 0.20 -7.22
CA ARG A 108 -2.44 -0.23 -7.05
C ARG A 108 -2.67 -1.00 -5.75
N PHE A 109 -1.86 -0.69 -4.69
CA PHE A 109 -2.00 -1.36 -3.39
C PHE A 109 -3.40 -1.23 -2.82
N TRP A 110 -3.93 -0.01 -2.74
CA TRP A 110 -5.18 0.28 -2.04
C TRP A 110 -6.40 -0.30 -2.74
N GLU A 111 -6.44 -0.26 -4.07
CA GLU A 111 -7.50 -0.93 -4.84
C GLU A 111 -7.47 -2.44 -4.62
N TYR A 112 -6.27 -3.02 -4.57
CA TYR A 112 -6.10 -4.44 -4.34
C TYR A 112 -6.41 -4.82 -2.89
N HIS A 113 -6.02 -4.00 -1.92
CA HIS A 113 -6.36 -4.09 -0.50
C HIS A 113 -7.88 -4.16 -0.28
N ASP A 114 -8.61 -3.19 -0.80
CA ASP A 114 -10.07 -3.13 -0.67
C ASP A 114 -10.73 -4.35 -1.34
N TYR A 115 -10.18 -4.77 -2.48
CA TYR A 115 -10.70 -5.94 -3.19
C TYR A 115 -10.46 -7.23 -2.41
N LEU A 116 -9.31 -7.40 -1.75
CA LEU A 116 -9.03 -8.54 -0.88
C LEU A 116 -10.01 -8.60 0.29
N PHE A 117 -10.21 -7.51 1.02
CA PHE A 117 -11.18 -7.50 2.13
C PHE A 117 -12.61 -7.75 1.66
N LYS A 118 -13.01 -7.22 0.52
CA LYS A 118 -14.30 -7.54 -0.09
C LYS A 118 -14.43 -9.03 -0.46
N LYS A 119 -13.35 -9.67 -0.93
CA LYS A 119 -13.34 -11.10 -1.27
C LYS A 119 -13.33 -12.00 -0.04
N GLN A 120 -12.78 -11.56 1.07
CA GLN A 120 -12.87 -12.25 2.36
C GLN A 120 -14.33 -12.49 2.78
N GLU A 121 -15.26 -11.57 2.45
CA GLU A 121 -16.69 -11.70 2.74
C GLU A 121 -17.34 -12.94 2.07
N THR A 122 -16.81 -13.39 0.95
CA THR A 122 -17.33 -14.50 0.18
C THR A 122 -16.65 -15.84 0.51
N ASP A 123 -15.85 -15.92 1.56
CA ASP A 123 -15.01 -17.07 1.91
C ASP A 123 -14.14 -17.57 0.74
N ALA A 124 -13.85 -16.68 -0.23
CA ALA A 124 -13.04 -17.03 -1.38
C ALA A 124 -11.59 -17.31 -0.94
N PRO A 125 -11.01 -18.43 -1.36
CA PRO A 125 -9.65 -18.75 -0.99
C PRO A 125 -8.67 -17.75 -1.61
N PHE A 126 -7.63 -17.35 -0.87
CA PHE A 126 -6.53 -16.54 -1.40
C PHE A 126 -5.44 -17.45 -1.99
N THR A 127 -5.84 -18.37 -2.88
CA THR A 127 -4.87 -19.11 -3.68
C THR A 127 -4.18 -18.20 -4.67
N LYS A 128 -2.97 -18.56 -5.12
CA LYS A 128 -2.24 -17.76 -6.12
C LYS A 128 -3.06 -17.51 -7.37
N ASP A 129 -3.82 -18.50 -7.83
CA ASP A 129 -4.66 -18.38 -9.03
C ASP A 129 -5.80 -17.36 -8.82
N GLU A 130 -6.46 -17.39 -7.64
CA GLU A 130 -7.45 -16.39 -7.28
C GLU A 130 -6.86 -14.99 -7.16
N LEU A 131 -5.71 -14.86 -6.50
CA LEU A 131 -5.01 -13.59 -6.37
C LEU A 131 -4.63 -12.98 -7.72
N LYS A 132 -4.16 -13.81 -8.66
CA LYS A 132 -3.89 -13.40 -10.04
C LYS A 132 -5.19 -13.01 -10.78
N ARG A 133 -6.29 -13.72 -10.53
CA ARG A 133 -7.59 -13.34 -11.10
C ARG A 133 -8.03 -11.96 -10.59
N TYR A 134 -7.87 -11.68 -9.31
CA TYR A 134 -8.20 -10.37 -8.73
C TYR A 134 -7.40 -9.23 -9.36
N ALA A 135 -6.12 -9.47 -9.66
CA ALA A 135 -5.31 -8.50 -10.38
C ALA A 135 -5.82 -8.21 -11.80
N ARG A 136 -6.29 -9.25 -12.51
CA ARG A 136 -6.95 -9.09 -13.83
C ARG A 136 -8.24 -8.29 -13.72
N ASP A 137 -9.08 -8.60 -12.73
CA ASP A 137 -10.35 -7.90 -12.49
C ASP A 137 -10.13 -6.39 -12.25
N LEU A 138 -9.01 -6.05 -11.62
CA LEU A 138 -8.60 -4.67 -11.35
C LEU A 138 -7.80 -4.02 -12.49
N GLY A 139 -7.52 -4.73 -13.59
CA GLY A 139 -6.80 -4.19 -14.74
C GLY A 139 -5.30 -3.93 -14.51
N LEU A 140 -4.65 -4.71 -13.62
CA LEU A 140 -3.20 -4.66 -13.45
C LEU A 140 -2.48 -5.30 -14.64
N ASP A 141 -1.19 -4.94 -14.84
CA ASP A 141 -0.31 -5.67 -15.75
C ASP A 141 -0.11 -7.11 -15.21
N THR A 142 -0.82 -8.04 -15.83
CA THR A 142 -0.89 -9.43 -15.38
C THR A 142 0.44 -10.17 -15.52
N ALA A 143 1.22 -9.88 -16.56
CA ALA A 143 2.50 -10.53 -16.76
C ALA A 143 3.49 -10.18 -15.63
N ARG A 144 3.55 -8.91 -15.24
CA ARG A 144 4.36 -8.45 -14.12
C ARG A 144 3.82 -8.98 -12.79
N PHE A 145 2.52 -8.94 -12.61
CA PHE A 145 1.87 -9.37 -11.37
C PHE A 145 2.06 -10.88 -11.13
N ASP A 146 1.75 -11.71 -12.13
CA ASP A 146 1.84 -13.16 -12.04
C ASP A 146 3.27 -13.61 -11.72
N LYS A 147 4.27 -13.04 -12.42
CA LYS A 147 5.69 -13.30 -12.12
C LYS A 147 6.05 -12.92 -10.68
N CYS A 148 5.58 -11.77 -10.21
CA CYS A 148 5.83 -11.29 -8.86
C CYS A 148 5.24 -12.24 -7.80
N VAL A 149 3.99 -12.67 -7.98
CA VAL A 149 3.30 -13.62 -7.09
C VAL A 149 3.97 -14.98 -7.10
N ASP A 150 4.30 -15.52 -8.28
CA ASP A 150 4.89 -16.85 -8.43
C ASP A 150 6.26 -16.96 -7.76
N THR A 151 7.05 -15.91 -7.86
CA THR A 151 8.40 -15.86 -7.25
C THR A 151 8.38 -15.49 -5.77
N GLY A 152 7.25 -15.12 -5.19
CA GLY A 152 7.17 -14.65 -3.81
C GLY A 152 8.02 -13.40 -3.57
N LYS A 153 8.08 -12.50 -4.57
CA LYS A 153 9.04 -11.38 -4.65
C LYS A 153 9.13 -10.55 -3.38
N TYR A 154 8.02 -10.35 -2.68
CA TYR A 154 7.93 -9.50 -1.50
C TYR A 154 7.79 -10.25 -0.17
N MET A 155 7.95 -11.57 -0.15
CA MET A 155 7.88 -12.35 1.10
C MET A 155 8.85 -11.83 2.17
N ASN A 156 10.03 -11.36 1.77
CA ASN A 156 11.00 -10.76 2.70
C ASN A 156 10.52 -9.40 3.28
N VAL A 157 9.71 -8.63 2.54
CA VAL A 157 9.11 -7.38 3.02
C VAL A 157 8.08 -7.74 4.09
N VAL A 158 7.18 -8.67 3.78
CA VAL A 158 6.18 -9.17 4.73
C VAL A 158 6.84 -9.70 6.00
N GLN A 159 7.90 -10.52 5.86
CA GLN A 159 8.62 -11.06 7.01
C GLN A 159 9.24 -9.95 7.89
N LYS A 160 9.84 -8.93 7.31
CA LYS A 160 10.41 -7.79 8.05
C LYS A 160 9.34 -7.05 8.86
N GLU A 161 8.15 -6.88 8.30
CA GLU A 161 7.05 -6.23 9.01
C GLU A 161 6.48 -7.10 10.13
N MET A 162 6.39 -8.42 9.89
CA MET A 162 6.10 -9.38 10.95
C MET A 162 7.07 -9.24 12.13
N ASP A 163 8.37 -9.17 11.84
CA ASP A 163 9.41 -9.05 12.85
C ASP A 163 9.36 -7.68 13.56
N GLU A 164 9.05 -6.61 12.82
CA GLU A 164 8.81 -5.29 13.40
C GLU A 164 7.61 -5.30 14.35
N GLY A 165 6.47 -5.84 13.91
CA GLY A 165 5.29 -5.97 14.75
C GLY A 165 5.55 -6.77 16.03
N ARG A 166 6.28 -7.89 15.92
CA ARG A 166 6.68 -8.69 17.10
C ARG A 166 7.53 -7.89 18.08
N ARG A 167 8.50 -7.10 17.60
CA ARG A 167 9.34 -6.23 18.47
C ARG A 167 8.53 -5.15 19.15
N LEU A 168 7.48 -4.65 18.49
CA LEU A 168 6.55 -3.65 19.04
C LEU A 168 5.48 -4.26 19.95
N GLY A 169 5.49 -5.58 20.13
CA GLY A 169 4.54 -6.29 21.00
C GLY A 169 3.18 -6.57 20.35
N VAL A 170 3.06 -6.49 19.02
CA VAL A 170 1.84 -6.90 18.31
C VAL A 170 1.60 -8.39 18.53
N ARG A 171 0.39 -8.76 18.96
CA ARG A 171 -0.01 -10.14 19.26
C ARG A 171 -1.26 -10.59 18.50
N GLY A 172 -1.87 -9.70 17.73
CA GLY A 172 -3.10 -9.96 16.97
C GLY A 172 -3.36 -8.80 16.01
N THR A 173 -4.42 -8.93 15.23
CA THR A 173 -4.80 -7.95 14.20
C THR A 173 -6.29 -7.60 14.25
N PRO A 174 -6.67 -6.37 13.90
CA PRO A 174 -5.79 -5.25 13.66
C PRO A 174 -5.14 -4.74 14.96
N THR A 175 -3.90 -4.24 14.88
CA THR A 175 -3.24 -3.53 15.98
C THR A 175 -2.79 -2.17 15.49
N ILE A 176 -3.28 -1.11 16.14
CA ILE A 176 -3.12 0.27 15.71
C ILE A 176 -2.14 1.00 16.63
N PHE A 177 -1.22 1.76 16.00
CA PHE A 177 -0.31 2.67 16.70
C PHE A 177 -0.52 4.10 16.19
N VAL A 178 -0.43 5.07 17.09
CA VAL A 178 -0.39 6.51 16.78
C VAL A 178 0.94 7.07 17.28
N ASN A 179 1.76 7.63 16.39
CA ASN A 179 3.12 8.12 16.67
C ASN A 179 3.96 7.09 17.46
N GLY A 180 3.87 5.80 17.09
CA GLY A 180 4.60 4.71 17.75
C GLY A 180 4.02 4.25 19.10
N THR A 181 2.94 4.86 19.58
CA THR A 181 2.24 4.45 20.82
C THR A 181 1.08 3.52 20.46
N LEU A 182 1.04 2.33 21.09
CA LEU A 182 -0.06 1.39 20.92
C LEU A 182 -1.37 2.01 21.42
N VAL A 183 -2.41 1.96 20.60
CA VAL A 183 -3.77 2.41 20.97
C VAL A 183 -4.58 1.17 21.37
N PRO A 184 -4.87 0.98 22.67
CA PRO A 184 -5.78 -0.09 23.10
C PRO A 184 -7.13 0.07 22.40
N ARG A 185 -7.65 -1.00 21.80
CA ARG A 185 -8.89 -0.96 20.99
C ARG A 185 -8.86 0.06 19.83
N GLY A 186 -7.69 0.41 19.29
CA GLY A 186 -7.54 1.38 18.19
C GLY A 186 -8.30 1.02 16.91
N ALA A 187 -8.80 -0.21 16.80
CA ALA A 187 -9.73 -0.60 15.74
C ALA A 187 -11.14 0.01 15.91
N LEU A 188 -11.48 0.55 17.08
CA LEU A 188 -12.74 1.25 17.34
C LEU A 188 -12.54 2.75 17.12
N TRP A 189 -13.43 3.36 16.35
CA TRP A 189 -13.32 4.76 15.97
C TRP A 189 -13.14 5.75 17.15
N PRO A 190 -13.94 5.68 18.25
CA PRO A 190 -13.77 6.62 19.36
C PRO A 190 -12.38 6.58 20.00
N ASP A 191 -11.80 5.38 20.15
CA ASP A 191 -10.48 5.21 20.77
C ASP A 191 -9.36 5.73 19.84
N LEU A 192 -9.45 5.43 18.54
CA LEU A 192 -8.50 5.93 17.54
C LEU A 192 -8.58 7.45 17.40
N GLN A 193 -9.80 7.99 17.32
CA GLN A 193 -10.02 9.42 17.22
C GLN A 193 -9.41 10.17 18.41
N GLN A 194 -9.65 9.69 19.63
CA GLN A 194 -9.09 10.30 20.84
C GLN A 194 -7.55 10.31 20.81
N ALA A 195 -6.92 9.19 20.40
CA ALA A 195 -5.46 9.09 20.31
C ALA A 195 -4.88 10.06 19.26
N ILE A 196 -5.54 10.19 18.11
CA ILE A 196 -5.11 11.12 17.06
C ILE A 196 -5.25 12.57 17.53
N GLU A 197 -6.37 12.93 18.13
CA GLU A 197 -6.58 14.31 18.61
C GLU A 197 -5.58 14.69 19.71
N GLN A 198 -5.26 13.77 20.61
CA GLN A 198 -4.18 13.98 21.60
C GLN A 198 -2.83 14.20 20.90
N ALA A 199 -2.44 13.35 19.93
CA ALA A 199 -1.19 13.50 19.21
C ALA A 199 -1.11 14.82 18.41
N LEU A 200 -2.24 15.29 17.86
CA LEU A 200 -2.33 16.57 17.17
C LEU A 200 -2.18 17.77 18.12
N GLN A 201 -2.60 17.65 19.37
CA GLN A 201 -2.40 18.69 20.39
C GLN A 201 -0.93 18.76 20.82
N GLU A 202 -0.29 17.60 21.01
CA GLU A 202 1.12 17.50 21.37
C GLU A 202 2.04 18.07 20.27
N ALA A 203 1.70 17.86 18.98
CA ALA A 203 2.45 18.37 17.84
C ALA A 203 2.37 19.91 17.67
N LYS A 204 1.52 20.62 18.41
CA LYS A 204 1.38 22.09 18.37
C LYS A 204 2.22 22.80 19.44
N GLN A 205 2.80 22.04 20.36
CA GLN A 205 3.62 22.57 21.47
C GLN A 205 5.09 22.61 21.08
#